data_551e27791b87a353173c2ac8d988864c
#
_entry.id   551e27791b87a353173c2ac8d988864c
#
_cell.length_a   1.000
_cell.length_b   1.000
_cell.length_c   1.000
_cell.angle_alpha   90.00
_cell.angle_beta   90.00
_cell.angle_gamma   90.00
#
_symmetry.space_group_name_H-M   'P 1'
#
loop_
_entity.id
_entity.type
_entity.pdbx_description
1 polymer ?
#
loop_
_entity_poly.entity_id
_entity_poly.type
_entity_poly.pdbx_seq_one_letter_code
_entity_poly.pdbx_strand_id
1 'polypeptide(L)'
;MGAISVIKTKVQGKNYVNAFASAVAALSRAGEDLTARVLEMLVSDFDAARAELWLWDASSGSCYLTHAQGTAATHRLDYAAAGAGAVGKIAHNKTTIENIVLSTFGGDDLEFSRQTGLTHISGYPLLAAGQLAGVLAIYTTSEAPEDLLLWWRLYSEMSAAKLNNVLATQEKDKRINQLSLLFEATRMLNSTLDLPELLELILKIARTEVKAERGTVFLADNKRKELWSIAASGLDHQEIRIPFGKGIAGQVAVSGELVNTDDAYSLQAFDPDLDQRLNYRTKSLLSLPIKHHSGEIVGVLQLLNAQSGAFSPDDVGFLNKLSGHMAMALENAQMHRDTMEKQRMERELSLARSIQHRLLPEAPPVVPGYDIAVLSDFCFDVAADYYDFINLGPQSLLLVSAEVEGHGVSSALIMANLQATLRALVMHLHSLEVLAFSLNEMLYTYTKSGKHLSVFLGLVDTRKNILQYVNAGHIPPILVRGKTGEIKLLEEGGTVIGLFPQVDYTRGSVKLEKDDVLVCSTDGILHISDEQKHQYGPKRLADCVRRNRERTAQGIVDSVLAEVSAYSTASMNDDDKVLIVFKVTADKEPAVEEAKSTH
;
A
#
# COMPACT_ATOMS: atom_id res chain seq x y z
N MET A 1 40.17 48.23 8.32
CA MET A 1 40.67 49.33 9.16
C MET A 1 41.77 50.20 8.47
N GLY A 2 42.36 49.79 7.35
CA GLY A 2 43.42 50.57 6.63
C GLY A 2 42.89 51.71 5.74
N ALA A 3 41.65 51.69 5.27
CA ALA A 3 41.11 52.69 4.35
C ALA A 3 40.50 53.93 5.05
N ILE A 4 40.08 53.80 6.33
CA ILE A 4 39.46 54.88 7.08
C ILE A 4 40.44 55.93 7.61
N SER A 5 41.73 55.60 7.65
CA SER A 5 42.78 56.48 8.17
C SER A 5 43.25 57.58 7.17
N VAL A 6 42.88 57.48 5.90
CA VAL A 6 43.34 58.40 4.84
C VAL A 6 42.34 59.53 4.56
N ILE A 7 41.11 59.47 5.05
CA ILE A 7 40.02 60.44 4.73
C ILE A 7 39.88 61.51 5.82
N LYS A 8 40.99 62.00 6.37
CA LYS A 8 41.00 63.17 7.30
C LYS A 8 41.47 64.44 6.61
N THR A 9 40.97 64.80 5.44
CA THR A 9 41.31 66.05 4.79
C THR A 9 40.10 66.73 4.19
N LYS A 10 39.68 67.81 4.89
CA LYS A 10 38.92 68.98 4.44
C LYS A 10 37.86 68.80 3.37
N VAL A 11 36.61 68.61 3.84
CA VAL A 11 35.42 69.03 3.09
C VAL A 11 34.78 70.16 3.89
N GLN A 12 34.39 71.22 3.22
CA GLN A 12 33.79 72.43 3.84
C GLN A 12 32.49 72.09 4.56
N GLY A 13 32.49 72.11 5.88
CA GLY A 13 31.34 72.31 6.73
C GLY A 13 30.47 71.11 7.11
N LYS A 14 30.47 70.00 6.42
CA LYS A 14 29.66 68.79 6.78
C LYS A 14 30.56 67.60 7.15
N ASN A 15 30.21 66.93 8.24
CA ASN A 15 30.96 65.75 8.70
C ASN A 15 30.37 64.45 8.14
N TYR A 16 30.64 64.19 6.88
CA TYR A 16 30.14 62.99 6.19
C TYR A 16 30.59 61.66 6.84
N VAL A 17 31.68 61.67 7.61
CA VAL A 17 32.11 60.52 8.41
C VAL A 17 31.08 60.14 9.46
N ASN A 18 30.55 61.15 10.19
CA ASN A 18 29.50 60.89 11.18
C ASN A 18 28.17 60.55 10.51
N ALA A 19 27.84 61.17 9.39
CA ALA A 19 26.65 60.80 8.59
C ALA A 19 26.72 59.35 8.14
N PHE A 20 27.88 58.90 7.61
CA PHE A 20 28.12 57.53 7.21
C PHE A 20 28.06 56.56 8.38
N ALA A 21 28.64 56.88 9.54
CA ALA A 21 28.55 56.04 10.73
C ALA A 21 27.11 55.90 11.21
N SER A 22 26.33 56.99 11.16
CA SER A 22 24.91 56.98 11.47
C SER A 22 24.09 56.16 10.48
N ALA A 23 24.46 56.26 9.18
CA ALA A 23 23.86 55.44 8.12
C ALA A 23 24.10 53.94 8.33
N VAL A 24 25.33 53.54 8.64
CA VAL A 24 25.69 52.15 8.97
C VAL A 24 24.85 51.63 10.13
N ALA A 25 24.75 52.43 11.21
CA ALA A 25 23.95 52.06 12.39
C ALA A 25 22.44 51.98 12.09
N ALA A 26 21.91 52.87 11.27
CA ALA A 26 20.53 52.87 10.87
C ALA A 26 20.19 51.68 9.96
N LEU A 27 21.03 51.41 8.97
CA LEU A 27 20.88 50.25 8.07
C LEU A 27 21.00 48.90 8.80
N SER A 28 21.79 48.86 9.89
CA SER A 28 21.93 47.66 10.71
C SER A 28 20.66 47.36 11.51
N ARG A 29 19.86 48.35 11.83
CA ARG A 29 18.62 48.25 12.64
C ARG A 29 17.34 48.20 11.78
N ALA A 30 17.40 48.57 10.52
CA ALA A 30 16.25 48.69 9.66
C ALA A 30 15.69 47.28 9.29
N GLY A 31 14.39 47.10 9.57
CA GLY A 31 13.57 45.97 9.15
C GLY A 31 12.98 46.19 7.74
N GLU A 32 11.66 46.11 7.62
CA GLU A 32 10.90 46.19 6.36
C GLU A 32 11.00 47.56 5.63
N ASP A 33 11.33 48.62 6.33
CA ASP A 33 11.41 49.98 5.76
C ASP A 33 12.84 50.41 5.34
N LEU A 34 13.68 49.45 5.00
CA LEU A 34 15.09 49.68 4.61
C LEU A 34 15.21 50.63 3.43
N THR A 35 14.35 50.47 2.43
CA THR A 35 14.45 51.20 1.15
C THR A 35 14.14 52.68 1.30
N ALA A 36 13.07 53.04 2.02
CA ALA A 36 12.73 54.43 2.32
C ALA A 36 13.86 55.12 3.10
N ARG A 37 14.41 54.45 4.08
CA ARG A 37 15.46 54.96 4.93
C ARG A 37 16.78 55.23 4.21
N VAL A 38 17.16 54.33 3.26
CA VAL A 38 18.30 54.53 2.40
C VAL A 38 18.21 55.84 1.61
N LEU A 39 17.04 56.07 1.00
CA LEU A 39 16.83 57.28 0.19
C LEU A 39 16.71 58.54 1.00
N GLU A 40 16.06 58.49 2.17
CA GLU A 40 15.96 59.61 3.12
C GLU A 40 17.35 60.11 3.52
N MET A 41 18.27 59.23 3.88
CA MET A 41 19.62 59.58 4.30
C MET A 41 20.47 60.17 3.17
N LEU A 42 20.31 59.69 1.94
CA LEU A 42 20.99 60.29 0.78
C LEU A 42 20.58 61.70 0.55
N VAL A 43 19.32 62.04 0.75
CA VAL A 43 18.80 63.40 0.59
C VAL A 43 19.13 64.31 1.80
N SER A 44 18.99 63.79 3.04
CA SER A 44 19.19 64.59 4.25
C SER A 44 20.66 64.79 4.61
N ASP A 45 21.48 63.77 4.47
CA ASP A 45 22.81 63.72 5.03
C ASP A 45 23.94 63.77 3.96
N PHE A 46 23.62 63.37 2.72
CA PHE A 46 24.60 63.27 1.62
C PHE A 46 24.29 64.17 0.42
N ASP A 47 23.58 65.27 0.65
CA ASP A 47 23.37 66.38 -0.30
C ASP A 47 22.77 65.98 -1.68
N ALA A 48 22.08 64.83 -1.74
CA ALA A 48 21.34 64.49 -2.94
C ALA A 48 20.06 65.36 -3.08
N ALA A 49 19.84 65.96 -4.24
CA ALA A 49 18.59 66.70 -4.46
C ALA A 49 17.41 65.74 -4.62
N ARG A 50 17.67 64.55 -5.15
CA ARG A 50 16.72 63.43 -5.26
C ARG A 50 17.52 62.11 -5.28
N ALA A 51 16.94 61.07 -4.67
CA ALA A 51 17.43 59.69 -4.75
C ALA A 51 16.26 58.76 -5.10
N GLU A 52 16.55 57.77 -5.92
CA GLU A 52 15.57 56.78 -6.41
C GLU A 52 16.14 55.37 -6.33
N LEU A 53 15.30 54.42 -5.89
CA LEU A 53 15.61 53.00 -5.90
C LEU A 53 14.75 52.29 -6.92
N TRP A 54 15.41 51.62 -7.84
CA TRP A 54 14.83 50.83 -8.91
C TRP A 54 15.15 49.37 -8.70
N LEU A 55 14.17 48.50 -8.65
CA LEU A 55 14.38 47.06 -8.56
C LEU A 55 14.39 46.44 -9.95
N TRP A 56 15.27 45.47 -10.15
CA TRP A 56 15.42 44.75 -11.40
C TRP A 56 14.48 43.55 -11.44
N ASP A 57 13.70 43.42 -12.49
CA ASP A 57 12.93 42.23 -12.81
C ASP A 57 13.58 41.50 -14.00
N ALA A 58 14.13 40.34 -13.72
CA ALA A 58 14.80 39.51 -14.72
C ALA A 58 13.84 38.92 -15.76
N SER A 59 12.55 38.79 -15.44
CA SER A 59 11.53 38.22 -16.33
C SER A 59 11.12 39.20 -17.44
N SER A 60 11.00 40.49 -17.09
CA SER A 60 10.66 41.55 -18.05
C SER A 60 11.90 42.23 -18.65
N GLY A 61 13.09 42.03 -18.07
CA GLY A 61 14.30 42.73 -18.49
C GLY A 61 14.24 44.23 -18.21
N SER A 62 13.57 44.66 -17.16
CA SER A 62 13.32 46.07 -16.84
C SER A 62 13.55 46.38 -15.36
N CYS A 63 13.83 47.65 -15.06
CA CYS A 63 13.84 48.16 -13.71
C CYS A 63 12.50 48.88 -13.41
N TYR A 64 11.97 48.66 -12.22
CA TYR A 64 10.77 49.33 -11.73
C TYR A 64 11.09 50.23 -10.56
N LEU A 65 10.59 51.48 -10.63
CA LEU A 65 10.74 52.45 -9.53
C LEU A 65 9.93 51.99 -8.31
N THR A 66 10.64 51.72 -7.23
CA THR A 66 9.98 51.29 -5.98
C THR A 66 9.85 52.41 -4.98
N HIS A 67 10.87 53.24 -4.87
CA HIS A 67 10.89 54.35 -3.92
C HIS A 67 11.66 55.55 -4.50
N ALA A 68 11.21 56.78 -4.16
CA ALA A 68 11.86 58.02 -4.49
C ALA A 68 11.77 59.00 -3.31
N GLN A 69 12.83 59.75 -3.05
CA GLN A 69 12.90 60.79 -2.02
C GLN A 69 13.55 62.03 -2.56
N GLY A 70 13.15 63.22 -2.05
CA GLY A 70 13.68 64.53 -2.45
C GLY A 70 12.77 65.27 -3.45
N THR A 71 13.32 66.05 -4.35
CA THR A 71 12.59 66.93 -5.29
C THR A 71 11.49 66.17 -6.01
N ALA A 72 10.22 66.60 -5.93
CA ALA A 72 9.08 65.96 -6.52
C ALA A 72 9.12 66.06 -8.06
N ALA A 73 8.76 64.96 -8.73
CA ALA A 73 8.53 64.93 -10.18
C ALA A 73 7.08 64.59 -10.46
N THR A 74 6.46 65.29 -11.39
CA THR A 74 5.07 65.11 -11.74
C THR A 74 4.81 64.07 -12.83
N HIS A 75 5.81 63.76 -13.65
CA HIS A 75 5.72 62.75 -14.73
C HIS A 75 7.06 62.04 -14.95
N ARG A 76 7.19 60.85 -14.45
CA ARG A 76 8.25 59.92 -14.78
C ARG A 76 7.64 58.53 -14.95
N LEU A 77 8.15 57.76 -15.91
CA LEU A 77 7.76 56.37 -16.03
C LEU A 77 8.19 55.59 -14.82
N ASP A 78 7.32 54.75 -14.29
CA ASP A 78 7.61 53.87 -13.15
C ASP A 78 8.43 52.65 -13.54
N TYR A 79 8.86 52.57 -14.81
CA TYR A 79 9.74 51.50 -15.32
C TYR A 79 10.80 52.05 -16.26
N ALA A 80 11.94 51.35 -16.35
CA ALA A 80 13.02 51.61 -17.30
C ALA A 80 13.49 50.28 -17.91
N ALA A 81 13.28 50.12 -19.21
CA ALA A 81 13.78 48.94 -19.94
C ALA A 81 15.30 48.94 -20.00
N ALA A 82 15.91 47.76 -20.03
CA ALA A 82 17.37 47.60 -20.13
C ALA A 82 17.91 48.37 -21.36
N GLY A 83 18.91 49.22 -21.14
CA GLY A 83 19.50 50.04 -22.18
C GLY A 83 18.80 51.36 -22.47
N ALA A 84 17.57 51.60 -21.94
CA ALA A 84 16.80 52.83 -22.15
C ALA A 84 17.06 53.84 -21.03
N GLY A 85 17.33 55.09 -21.42
CA GLY A 85 17.62 56.18 -20.47
C GLY A 85 18.85 55.92 -19.56
N ALA A 86 18.97 56.72 -18.52
CA ALA A 86 20.10 56.63 -17.58
C ALA A 86 20.02 55.31 -16.76
N VAL A 87 18.91 55.05 -16.11
CA VAL A 87 18.69 53.90 -15.25
C VAL A 87 18.81 52.58 -16.03
N GLY A 88 18.17 52.49 -17.21
CA GLY A 88 18.23 51.30 -18.06
C GLY A 88 19.63 51.01 -18.60
N LYS A 89 20.44 52.02 -18.87
CA LYS A 89 21.84 51.82 -19.27
C LYS A 89 22.71 51.31 -18.11
N ILE A 90 22.51 51.83 -16.91
CA ILE A 90 23.20 51.31 -15.71
C ILE A 90 22.84 49.84 -15.49
N ALA A 91 21.56 49.50 -15.59
CA ALA A 91 21.07 48.15 -15.41
C ALA A 91 21.65 47.17 -16.47
N HIS A 92 21.62 47.59 -17.74
CA HIS A 92 22.13 46.77 -18.85
C HIS A 92 23.64 46.51 -18.73
N ASN A 93 24.44 47.59 -18.51
CA ASN A 93 25.88 47.49 -18.47
C ASN A 93 26.42 47.02 -17.11
N LYS A 94 25.63 47.11 -16.06
CA LYS A 94 26.00 46.83 -14.67
C LYS A 94 27.21 47.64 -14.22
N THR A 95 27.32 48.90 -14.72
CA THR A 95 28.43 49.81 -14.45
C THR A 95 27.93 51.08 -13.80
N THR A 96 28.70 51.57 -12.85
CA THR A 96 28.49 52.88 -12.22
C THR A 96 28.64 53.99 -13.22
N ILE A 97 27.76 54.98 -13.17
CA ILE A 97 27.93 56.28 -13.84
C ILE A 97 27.96 57.39 -12.80
N GLU A 98 28.83 58.38 -12.95
CA GLU A 98 28.97 59.47 -11.99
C GLU A 98 29.01 60.81 -12.70
N ASN A 99 28.32 61.81 -12.15
CA ASN A 99 28.29 63.19 -12.67
C ASN A 99 27.93 63.30 -14.17
N ILE A 100 27.07 62.44 -14.68
CA ILE A 100 26.67 62.53 -16.07
C ILE A 100 25.51 63.53 -16.21
N VAL A 101 25.62 64.42 -17.19
CA VAL A 101 24.58 65.38 -17.46
C VAL A 101 23.34 64.65 -17.97
N LEU A 102 22.22 64.83 -17.28
CA LEU A 102 21.00 64.05 -17.50
C LEU A 102 20.44 64.22 -18.91
N SER A 103 20.57 65.40 -19.49
CA SER A 103 20.14 65.66 -20.87
C SER A 103 20.84 64.86 -21.95
N THR A 104 22.00 64.23 -21.64
CA THR A 104 22.76 63.37 -22.57
C THR A 104 22.04 62.07 -22.89
N PHE A 105 21.09 61.65 -22.04
CA PHE A 105 20.31 60.42 -22.25
C PHE A 105 19.10 60.64 -23.15
N GLY A 106 18.64 61.92 -23.37
CA GLY A 106 17.49 62.26 -24.21
C GLY A 106 16.16 61.77 -23.65
N GLY A 107 15.12 61.81 -24.46
CA GLY A 107 13.79 61.28 -24.09
C GLY A 107 13.26 61.71 -22.73
N ASP A 108 12.80 60.78 -21.96
CA ASP A 108 12.18 61.01 -20.63
C ASP A 108 13.15 61.62 -19.62
N ASP A 109 14.45 61.33 -19.69
CA ASP A 109 15.46 61.93 -18.79
C ASP A 109 15.69 63.42 -19.06
N LEU A 110 15.59 63.85 -20.34
CA LEU A 110 15.67 65.26 -20.71
C LEU A 110 14.44 66.02 -20.24
N GLU A 111 13.25 65.43 -20.39
CA GLU A 111 12.00 66.03 -19.92
C GLU A 111 11.99 66.10 -18.37
N PHE A 112 12.40 65.06 -17.73
CA PHE A 112 12.56 65.00 -16.24
C PHE A 112 13.50 66.08 -15.76
N SER A 113 14.65 66.28 -16.44
CA SER A 113 15.61 67.36 -16.11
C SER A 113 14.98 68.73 -16.22
N ARG A 114 14.20 68.97 -17.28
CA ARG A 114 13.53 70.28 -17.50
C ARG A 114 12.48 70.59 -16.45
N GLN A 115 11.69 69.59 -16.07
CA GLN A 115 10.62 69.75 -15.09
C GLN A 115 11.12 69.94 -13.65
N THR A 116 12.19 69.26 -13.27
CA THR A 116 12.68 69.22 -11.91
C THR A 116 13.84 70.16 -11.63
N GLY A 117 14.52 70.66 -12.66
CA GLY A 117 15.78 71.42 -12.54
C GLY A 117 16.99 70.54 -12.16
N LEU A 118 16.85 69.24 -12.11
CA LEU A 118 17.94 68.31 -11.86
C LEU A 118 18.81 68.16 -13.11
N THR A 119 20.09 68.39 -13.02
CA THR A 119 20.96 68.47 -14.20
C THR A 119 21.93 67.30 -14.32
N HIS A 120 22.31 66.65 -13.20
CA HIS A 120 23.25 65.56 -13.18
C HIS A 120 22.68 64.31 -12.51
N ILE A 121 23.18 63.16 -12.93
CA ILE A 121 22.85 61.85 -12.33
C ILE A 121 24.14 61.11 -12.00
N SER A 122 24.17 60.49 -10.84
CA SER A 122 25.08 59.44 -10.47
C SER A 122 24.30 58.19 -10.14
N GLY A 123 24.62 57.10 -10.80
CA GLY A 123 23.86 55.86 -10.65
C GLY A 123 24.72 54.65 -10.39
N TYR A 124 24.29 53.84 -9.47
CA TYR A 124 25.03 52.71 -8.94
C TYR A 124 24.24 51.43 -9.09
N PRO A 125 24.77 50.41 -9.82
CA PRO A 125 24.13 49.12 -9.86
C PRO A 125 24.23 48.42 -8.51
N LEU A 126 23.11 47.95 -7.96
CA LEU A 126 23.05 47.17 -6.74
C LEU A 126 23.23 45.69 -7.13
N LEU A 127 24.41 45.15 -6.91
CA LEU A 127 24.75 43.78 -7.27
C LEU A 127 24.64 42.85 -6.07
N ALA A 128 23.83 41.78 -6.20
CA ALA A 128 23.69 40.71 -5.25
C ALA A 128 24.33 39.44 -5.80
N ALA A 129 25.40 38.94 -5.20
CA ALA A 129 26.16 37.79 -5.68
C ALA A 129 26.53 37.85 -7.20
N GLY A 130 26.83 39.06 -7.70
CA GLY A 130 27.17 39.31 -9.12
C GLY A 130 25.98 39.45 -10.05
N GLN A 131 24.75 39.28 -9.56
CA GLN A 131 23.52 39.56 -10.32
C GLN A 131 22.95 40.93 -9.98
N LEU A 132 22.34 41.58 -10.97
CA LEU A 132 21.69 42.87 -10.76
C LEU A 132 20.41 42.69 -9.94
N ALA A 133 20.35 43.30 -8.76
CA ALA A 133 19.17 43.38 -7.91
C ALA A 133 18.37 44.66 -8.14
N GLY A 134 19.09 45.74 -8.56
CA GLY A 134 18.46 47.03 -8.80
C GLY A 134 19.48 48.11 -9.15
N VAL A 135 19.01 49.35 -9.19
CA VAL A 135 19.82 50.56 -9.45
C VAL A 135 19.47 51.63 -8.42
N LEU A 136 20.48 52.20 -7.79
CA LEU A 136 20.35 53.40 -6.98
C LEU A 136 20.71 54.59 -7.85
N ALA A 137 19.76 55.48 -8.11
CA ALA A 137 19.98 56.69 -8.90
C ALA A 137 19.93 57.95 -8.00
N ILE A 138 20.95 58.79 -8.08
CA ILE A 138 21.11 60.00 -7.28
C ILE A 138 21.21 61.18 -8.23
N TYR A 139 20.39 62.19 -7.99
CA TYR A 139 20.29 63.39 -8.85
C TYR A 139 20.68 64.62 -8.10
N THR A 140 21.35 65.54 -8.83
CA THR A 140 21.76 66.85 -8.31
C THR A 140 21.45 67.97 -9.32
N THR A 141 21.50 69.21 -8.82
CA THR A 141 21.32 70.42 -9.63
C THR A 141 22.63 70.97 -10.19
N SER A 142 23.76 70.40 -9.77
CA SER A 142 25.12 70.73 -10.25
C SER A 142 26.02 69.52 -10.11
N GLU A 143 27.22 69.59 -10.69
CA GLU A 143 28.21 68.55 -10.56
C GLU A 143 28.55 68.31 -9.08
N ALA A 144 28.54 67.04 -8.63
CA ALA A 144 28.89 66.64 -7.28
C ALA A 144 30.42 66.59 -7.10
N PRO A 145 30.95 67.06 -5.94
CA PRO A 145 32.38 66.93 -5.63
C PRO A 145 32.82 65.46 -5.56
N GLU A 146 34.10 65.18 -5.95
CA GLU A 146 34.68 63.82 -5.92
C GLU A 146 34.54 63.13 -4.55
N ASP A 147 34.73 63.86 -3.46
CA ASP A 147 34.56 63.34 -2.11
C ASP A 147 33.12 62.82 -1.85
N LEU A 148 32.15 63.53 -2.39
CA LEU A 148 30.72 63.15 -2.24
C LEU A 148 30.40 61.92 -3.07
N LEU A 149 30.94 61.80 -4.29
CA LEU A 149 30.81 60.60 -5.13
C LEU A 149 31.36 59.37 -4.44
N LEU A 150 32.50 59.50 -3.75
CA LEU A 150 33.10 58.41 -2.97
C LEU A 150 32.14 57.94 -1.85
N TRP A 151 31.47 58.87 -1.14
CA TRP A 151 30.50 58.49 -0.13
C TRP A 151 29.27 57.83 -0.72
N TRP A 152 28.74 58.29 -1.83
CA TRP A 152 27.61 57.65 -2.52
C TRP A 152 27.97 56.24 -3.00
N ARG A 153 29.17 56.02 -3.50
CA ARG A 153 29.66 54.70 -3.89
C ARG A 153 29.72 53.75 -2.69
N LEU A 154 30.34 54.15 -1.61
CA LEU A 154 30.41 53.36 -0.38
C LEU A 154 29.00 53.04 0.17
N TYR A 155 28.12 54.04 0.10
CA TYR A 155 26.75 53.89 0.57
C TYR A 155 25.92 52.93 -0.31
N SER A 156 26.10 52.96 -1.61
CA SER A 156 25.49 52.06 -2.56
C SER A 156 25.94 50.61 -2.35
N GLU A 157 27.24 50.37 -2.13
CA GLU A 157 27.79 49.04 -1.84
C GLU A 157 27.21 48.47 -0.54
N MET A 158 27.09 49.27 0.51
CA MET A 158 26.45 48.85 1.76
C MET A 158 24.95 48.56 1.58
N SER A 159 24.28 49.40 0.83
CA SER A 159 22.83 49.21 0.55
C SER A 159 22.60 47.94 -0.28
N ALA A 160 23.45 47.66 -1.26
CA ALA A 160 23.42 46.43 -2.04
C ALA A 160 23.62 45.18 -1.15
N ALA A 161 24.64 45.21 -0.27
CA ALA A 161 24.88 44.10 0.67
C ALA A 161 23.70 43.84 1.62
N LYS A 162 23.10 44.92 2.16
CA LYS A 162 21.93 44.80 3.05
C LYS A 162 20.69 44.31 2.31
N LEU A 163 20.43 44.84 1.09
CA LEU A 163 19.31 44.38 0.26
C LEU A 163 19.44 42.89 -0.06
N ASN A 164 20.63 42.44 -0.41
CA ASN A 164 20.93 41.03 -0.66
C ASN A 164 20.59 40.15 0.57
N ASN A 165 20.99 40.58 1.76
CA ASN A 165 20.70 39.87 3.01
C ASN A 165 19.18 39.80 3.29
N VAL A 166 18.44 40.88 3.06
CA VAL A 166 16.98 40.91 3.24
C VAL A 166 16.30 39.95 2.28
N LEU A 167 16.63 40.01 0.98
CA LEU A 167 16.07 39.11 -0.02
C LEU A 167 16.38 37.65 0.26
N ALA A 168 17.64 37.35 0.61
CA ALA A 168 18.05 35.98 0.97
C ALA A 168 17.33 35.46 2.24
N THR A 169 17.04 36.34 3.21
CA THR A 169 16.30 35.95 4.41
C THR A 169 14.83 35.68 4.08
N GLN A 170 14.19 36.53 3.30
CA GLN A 170 12.81 36.32 2.86
C GLN A 170 12.65 35.01 2.07
N GLU A 171 13.60 34.69 1.18
CA GLU A 171 13.59 33.43 0.44
C GLU A 171 13.75 32.22 1.37
N LYS A 172 14.66 32.32 2.38
CA LYS A 172 14.82 31.27 3.39
C LYS A 172 13.56 31.08 4.22
N ASP A 173 12.91 32.15 4.67
CA ASP A 173 11.69 32.08 5.47
C ASP A 173 10.55 31.47 4.66
N LYS A 174 10.38 31.85 3.38
CA LYS A 174 9.43 31.22 2.47
C LYS A 174 9.70 29.72 2.36
N ARG A 175 10.97 29.32 2.23
CA ARG A 175 11.36 27.90 2.14
C ARG A 175 11.13 27.13 3.44
N ILE A 176 11.43 27.73 4.59
CA ILE A 176 11.17 27.13 5.91
C ILE A 176 9.69 26.92 6.11
N ASN A 177 8.85 27.91 5.79
CA ASN A 177 7.40 27.79 5.90
C ASN A 177 6.85 26.67 4.98
N GLN A 178 7.31 26.57 3.74
CA GLN A 178 6.93 25.48 2.85
C GLN A 178 7.34 24.10 3.39
N LEU A 179 8.57 23.98 3.93
CA LEU A 179 9.03 22.73 4.55
C LEU A 179 8.23 22.36 5.79
N SER A 180 7.87 23.35 6.63
CA SER A 180 7.04 23.14 7.83
C SER A 180 5.66 22.63 7.45
N LEU A 181 5.01 23.22 6.43
CA LEU A 181 3.71 22.77 5.92
C LEU A 181 3.77 21.33 5.38
N LEU A 182 4.81 21.02 4.61
CA LEU A 182 5.01 19.64 4.10
C LEU A 182 5.24 18.65 5.24
N PHE A 183 6.00 19.03 6.27
CA PHE A 183 6.24 18.17 7.43
C PHE A 183 4.97 17.92 8.23
N GLU A 184 4.17 18.96 8.50
CA GLU A 184 2.88 18.82 9.19
C GLU A 184 1.90 17.95 8.38
N ALA A 185 1.78 18.20 7.07
CA ALA A 185 0.96 17.39 6.18
C ALA A 185 1.39 15.92 6.21
N THR A 186 2.70 15.65 6.12
CA THR A 186 3.24 14.28 6.18
C THR A 186 2.94 13.61 7.54
N ARG A 187 3.08 14.35 8.64
CA ARG A 187 2.75 13.84 9.98
C ARG A 187 1.28 13.48 10.09
N MET A 188 0.39 14.32 9.56
CA MET A 188 -1.05 14.06 9.53
C MET A 188 -1.39 12.84 8.67
N LEU A 189 -0.80 12.71 7.48
CA LEU A 189 -1.01 11.55 6.59
C LEU A 189 -0.59 10.23 7.24
N ASN A 190 0.43 10.24 8.10
CA ASN A 190 0.90 9.05 8.82
C ASN A 190 0.17 8.82 10.16
N SER A 191 -0.83 9.64 10.52
CA SER A 191 -1.55 9.50 11.79
C SER A 191 -2.65 8.45 11.78
N THR A 192 -3.12 8.03 10.62
CA THR A 192 -4.18 7.04 10.46
C THR A 192 -3.79 5.97 9.44
N LEU A 193 -4.24 4.74 9.68
CA LEU A 193 -4.16 3.61 8.75
C LEU A 193 -5.53 3.24 8.19
N ASP A 194 -6.58 3.94 8.63
CA ASP A 194 -7.92 3.80 8.06
C ASP A 194 -7.97 4.50 6.70
N LEU A 195 -8.20 3.74 5.64
CA LEU A 195 -8.15 4.24 4.27
C LEU A 195 -9.20 5.31 3.96
N PRO A 196 -10.47 5.19 4.36
CA PRO A 196 -11.46 6.25 4.24
C PRO A 196 -11.03 7.56 4.92
N GLU A 197 -10.61 7.49 6.17
CA GLU A 197 -10.15 8.65 6.94
C GLU A 197 -8.93 9.30 6.29
N LEU A 198 -7.98 8.50 5.78
CA LEU A 198 -6.80 8.99 5.08
C LEU A 198 -7.15 9.72 3.78
N LEU A 199 -8.09 9.21 2.99
CA LEU A 199 -8.54 9.86 1.76
C LEU A 199 -9.20 11.22 2.04
N GLU A 200 -10.03 11.31 3.09
CA GLU A 200 -10.63 12.58 3.53
C GLU A 200 -9.55 13.56 3.99
N LEU A 201 -8.56 13.09 4.72
CA LEU A 201 -7.45 13.89 5.20
C LEU A 201 -6.60 14.44 4.06
N ILE A 202 -6.24 13.61 3.07
CA ILE A 202 -5.54 14.00 1.85
C ILE A 202 -6.32 15.12 1.14
N LEU A 203 -7.62 14.89 0.95
CA LEU A 203 -8.48 15.84 0.28
C LEU A 203 -8.57 17.17 1.03
N LYS A 204 -8.71 17.13 2.35
CA LYS A 204 -8.76 18.31 3.22
C LYS A 204 -7.47 19.13 3.11
N ILE A 205 -6.31 18.48 3.24
CA ILE A 205 -5.01 19.15 3.14
C ILE A 205 -4.86 19.80 1.75
N ALA A 206 -5.07 19.03 0.70
CA ALA A 206 -4.91 19.52 -0.67
C ALA A 206 -5.82 20.72 -0.96
N ARG A 207 -7.12 20.63 -0.61
CA ARG A 207 -8.08 21.72 -0.83
C ARG A 207 -7.75 22.98 -0.07
N THR A 208 -7.36 22.84 1.20
CA THR A 208 -7.08 23.99 2.09
C THR A 208 -5.86 24.76 1.62
N GLU A 209 -4.78 24.06 1.26
CA GLU A 209 -3.51 24.69 0.88
C GLU A 209 -3.60 25.43 -0.46
N VAL A 210 -4.28 24.83 -1.46
CA VAL A 210 -4.42 25.47 -2.78
C VAL A 210 -5.74 26.22 -2.95
N LYS A 211 -6.54 26.32 -1.89
CA LYS A 211 -7.83 27.02 -1.85
C LYS A 211 -8.78 26.58 -2.98
N ALA A 212 -8.89 25.27 -3.19
CA ALA A 212 -9.81 24.69 -4.16
C ALA A 212 -11.22 24.57 -3.58
N GLU A 213 -12.25 24.79 -4.39
CA GLU A 213 -13.66 24.70 -4.00
C GLU A 213 -14.05 23.24 -3.73
N ARG A 214 -13.72 22.33 -4.67
CA ARG A 214 -14.01 20.90 -4.57
C ARG A 214 -12.78 20.06 -4.90
N GLY A 215 -12.85 18.79 -4.56
CA GLY A 215 -11.82 17.83 -4.93
C GLY A 215 -12.26 16.40 -4.71
N THR A 216 -11.50 15.49 -5.32
CA THR A 216 -11.68 14.05 -5.22
C THR A 216 -10.31 13.37 -5.21
N VAL A 217 -10.14 12.39 -4.32
CA VAL A 217 -8.99 11.49 -4.34
C VAL A 217 -9.43 10.15 -4.87
N PHE A 218 -8.87 9.73 -5.97
CA PHE A 218 -9.10 8.42 -6.58
C PHE A 218 -7.96 7.47 -6.25
N LEU A 219 -8.29 6.22 -5.93
CA LEU A 219 -7.37 5.11 -5.85
C LEU A 219 -7.35 4.35 -7.17
N ALA A 220 -6.19 3.85 -7.56
CA ALA A 220 -6.03 3.07 -8.79
C ALA A 220 -6.18 1.57 -8.49
N ASP A 221 -7.16 0.92 -9.11
CA ASP A 221 -7.23 -0.53 -9.22
C ASP A 221 -6.55 -0.98 -10.51
N ASN A 222 -5.26 -1.29 -10.42
CA ASN A 222 -4.46 -1.69 -11.56
C ASN A 222 -4.86 -3.04 -12.16
N LYS A 223 -5.57 -3.91 -11.41
CA LYS A 223 -6.08 -5.19 -11.91
C LYS A 223 -7.32 -5.00 -12.76
N ARG A 224 -8.26 -4.15 -12.29
CA ARG A 224 -9.51 -3.86 -13.01
C ARG A 224 -9.38 -2.73 -14.02
N LYS A 225 -8.25 -1.98 -13.98
CA LYS A 225 -8.01 -0.79 -14.79
C LYS A 225 -9.07 0.30 -14.57
N GLU A 226 -9.38 0.54 -13.29
CA GLU A 226 -10.35 1.53 -12.84
C GLU A 226 -9.78 2.43 -11.75
N LEU A 227 -10.24 3.66 -11.74
CA LEU A 227 -10.12 4.57 -10.59
C LEU A 227 -11.38 4.46 -9.73
N TRP A 228 -11.24 4.42 -8.42
CA TRP A 228 -12.37 4.45 -7.51
C TRP A 228 -12.13 5.40 -6.35
N SER A 229 -13.19 6.00 -5.83
CA SER A 229 -13.14 6.92 -4.69
C SER A 229 -14.38 6.80 -3.82
N ILE A 230 -14.18 6.97 -2.51
CA ILE A 230 -15.24 7.16 -1.51
C ILE A 230 -15.14 8.54 -0.85
N ALA A 231 -14.10 9.33 -1.19
CA ALA A 231 -13.87 10.66 -0.68
C ALA A 231 -13.96 11.69 -1.81
N ALA A 232 -15.11 12.32 -1.94
CA ALA A 232 -15.37 13.39 -2.90
C ALA A 232 -16.18 14.49 -2.25
N SER A 233 -15.77 15.75 -2.44
CA SER A 233 -16.47 16.91 -1.88
C SER A 233 -17.83 17.11 -2.57
N GLY A 234 -18.91 17.04 -1.77
CA GLY A 234 -20.27 17.27 -2.26
C GLY A 234 -20.98 16.04 -2.82
N LEU A 235 -20.46 14.86 -2.57
CA LEU A 235 -21.08 13.59 -2.88
C LEU A 235 -21.10 12.77 -1.58
N ASP A 236 -22.25 12.65 -0.95
CA ASP A 236 -22.43 11.94 0.33
C ASP A 236 -21.99 10.48 0.23
N HIS A 237 -20.70 10.20 0.48
CA HIS A 237 -20.07 8.87 0.55
C HIS A 237 -20.45 7.88 -0.59
N GLN A 238 -20.89 8.38 -1.76
CA GLN A 238 -21.14 7.53 -2.90
C GLN A 238 -19.82 7.11 -3.55
N GLU A 239 -19.65 5.81 -3.73
CA GLU A 239 -18.50 5.28 -4.44
C GLU A 239 -18.55 5.69 -5.92
N ILE A 240 -17.49 6.34 -6.38
CA ILE A 240 -17.31 6.73 -7.78
C ILE A 240 -16.31 5.76 -8.40
N ARG A 241 -16.66 5.18 -9.56
CA ARG A 241 -15.75 4.36 -10.38
C ARG A 241 -15.62 4.94 -11.77
N ILE A 242 -14.38 5.08 -12.23
CA ILE A 242 -14.03 5.63 -13.54
C ILE A 242 -13.02 4.70 -14.22
N PRO A 243 -13.30 4.16 -15.41
CA PRO A 243 -12.31 3.39 -16.17
C PRO A 243 -11.08 4.22 -16.50
N PHE A 244 -9.90 3.58 -16.54
CA PHE A 244 -8.69 4.23 -17.04
C PHE A 244 -8.91 4.76 -18.47
N GLY A 245 -8.39 5.96 -18.74
CA GLY A 245 -8.58 6.66 -20.02
C GLY A 245 -9.89 7.42 -20.16
N LYS A 246 -10.88 7.25 -19.29
CA LYS A 246 -12.13 7.99 -19.31
C LYS A 246 -12.05 9.26 -18.45
N GLY A 247 -12.43 10.40 -19.03
CA GLY A 247 -12.37 11.70 -18.35
C GLY A 247 -10.93 12.13 -18.04
N ILE A 248 -10.76 13.30 -17.41
CA ILE A 248 -9.42 13.85 -17.11
C ILE A 248 -8.68 12.97 -16.10
N ALA A 249 -9.34 12.55 -15.01
CA ALA A 249 -8.70 11.69 -14.00
C ALA A 249 -8.26 10.34 -14.58
N GLY A 250 -9.12 9.71 -15.43
CA GLY A 250 -8.77 8.46 -16.10
C GLY A 250 -7.61 8.60 -17.09
N GLN A 251 -7.50 9.74 -17.80
CA GLN A 251 -6.36 10.02 -18.66
C GLN A 251 -5.06 10.19 -17.86
N VAL A 252 -5.11 10.94 -16.75
CA VAL A 252 -3.97 11.10 -15.83
C VAL A 252 -3.51 9.76 -15.29
N ALA A 253 -4.45 8.83 -15.01
CA ALA A 253 -4.12 7.48 -14.56
C ALA A 253 -3.38 6.64 -15.61
N VAL A 254 -3.56 6.94 -16.90
CA VAL A 254 -2.87 6.23 -18.00
C VAL A 254 -1.55 6.90 -18.35
N SER A 255 -1.57 8.24 -18.54
CA SER A 255 -0.41 9.00 -19.00
C SER A 255 0.62 9.22 -17.87
N GLY A 256 0.16 9.31 -16.64
CA GLY A 256 0.98 9.75 -15.50
C GLY A 256 1.36 11.23 -15.61
N GLU A 257 0.77 12.00 -16.50
CA GLU A 257 1.04 13.42 -16.67
C GLU A 257 -0.01 14.25 -15.95
N LEU A 258 0.42 15.34 -15.35
CA LEU A 258 -0.44 16.30 -14.67
C LEU A 258 -1.24 17.10 -15.70
N VAL A 259 -2.49 17.39 -15.41
CA VAL A 259 -3.34 18.31 -16.18
C VAL A 259 -3.71 19.50 -15.30
N ASN A 260 -3.38 20.73 -15.76
CA ASN A 260 -3.77 21.98 -15.12
C ASN A 260 -4.38 22.89 -16.18
N THR A 261 -5.62 23.37 -15.95
CA THR A 261 -6.33 24.25 -16.87
C THR A 261 -7.18 25.26 -16.11
N ASP A 262 -7.34 26.45 -16.66
CA ASP A 262 -8.26 27.50 -16.21
C ASP A 262 -9.65 27.40 -16.86
N ASP A 263 -9.79 26.59 -17.93
CA ASP A 263 -11.06 26.26 -18.57
C ASP A 263 -11.18 24.74 -18.83
N ALA A 264 -11.89 24.04 -17.93
CA ALA A 264 -12.09 22.60 -18.03
C ALA A 264 -12.88 22.18 -19.27
N TYR A 265 -13.83 23.03 -19.73
CA TYR A 265 -14.67 22.73 -20.89
C TYR A 265 -13.91 22.83 -22.23
N SER A 266 -12.74 23.46 -22.24
CA SER A 266 -11.86 23.48 -23.42
C SER A 266 -11.17 22.15 -23.70
N LEU A 267 -11.12 21.25 -22.69
CA LEU A 267 -10.45 19.97 -22.83
C LEU A 267 -11.39 18.92 -23.43
N GLN A 268 -10.96 18.28 -24.51
CA GLN A 268 -11.73 17.25 -25.21
C GLN A 268 -12.10 16.04 -24.32
N ALA A 269 -11.30 15.76 -23.32
CA ALA A 269 -11.52 14.65 -22.39
C ALA A 269 -12.43 15.00 -21.21
N PHE A 270 -12.83 16.25 -21.05
CA PHE A 270 -13.72 16.66 -19.98
C PHE A 270 -15.13 16.09 -20.22
N ASP A 271 -15.69 15.45 -19.19
CA ASP A 271 -17.05 14.90 -19.23
C ASP A 271 -18.01 15.84 -18.47
N PRO A 272 -18.84 16.62 -19.19
CA PRO A 272 -19.75 17.57 -18.56
C PRO A 272 -20.99 16.94 -17.91
N ASP A 273 -21.25 15.64 -18.12
CA ASP A 273 -22.45 14.97 -17.61
C ASP A 273 -22.49 14.97 -16.08
N LEU A 274 -21.33 14.90 -15.44
CA LEU A 274 -21.24 14.95 -13.99
C LEU A 274 -21.60 16.35 -13.45
N ASP A 275 -21.10 17.38 -14.08
CA ASP A 275 -21.43 18.78 -13.76
C ASP A 275 -22.93 19.04 -13.87
N GLN A 276 -23.57 18.55 -14.94
CA GLN A 276 -25.01 18.68 -15.13
C GLN A 276 -25.81 17.96 -14.05
N ARG A 277 -25.43 16.73 -13.71
CA ARG A 277 -26.11 15.93 -12.68
C ARG A 277 -26.00 16.56 -11.29
N LEU A 278 -24.87 17.20 -10.97
CA LEU A 278 -24.60 17.81 -9.68
C LEU A 278 -24.99 19.30 -9.63
N ASN A 279 -25.57 19.85 -10.69
CA ASN A 279 -25.83 21.29 -10.85
C ASN A 279 -24.61 22.14 -10.45
N TYR A 280 -23.45 21.74 -10.95
CA TYR A 280 -22.16 22.35 -10.67
C TYR A 280 -21.48 22.78 -11.98
N ARG A 281 -20.63 23.80 -11.94
CA ARG A 281 -19.83 24.23 -13.09
C ARG A 281 -18.36 24.21 -12.74
N THR A 282 -17.64 23.30 -13.34
CA THR A 282 -16.18 23.27 -13.28
C THR A 282 -15.61 24.35 -14.20
N LYS A 283 -14.82 25.27 -13.65
CA LYS A 283 -14.07 26.29 -14.39
C LYS A 283 -12.63 25.82 -14.51
N SER A 284 -11.83 26.00 -13.46
CA SER A 284 -10.46 25.54 -13.42
C SER A 284 -10.35 24.12 -12.84
N LEU A 285 -9.41 23.34 -13.35
CA LEU A 285 -9.19 21.95 -12.96
C LEU A 285 -7.69 21.67 -12.84
N LEU A 286 -7.29 21.04 -11.74
CA LEU A 286 -5.98 20.45 -11.56
C LEU A 286 -6.14 18.96 -11.27
N SER A 287 -5.58 18.11 -12.11
CA SER A 287 -5.56 16.66 -11.94
C SER A 287 -4.12 16.17 -11.88
N LEU A 288 -3.75 15.53 -10.79
CA LEU A 288 -2.38 15.19 -10.43
C LEU A 288 -2.27 13.69 -10.14
N PRO A 289 -1.33 12.95 -10.77
CA PRO A 289 -1.10 11.55 -10.44
C PRO A 289 -0.39 11.43 -9.07
N ILE A 290 -0.87 10.53 -8.23
CA ILE A 290 -0.20 10.10 -7.01
C ILE A 290 0.65 8.89 -7.38
N LYS A 291 1.97 9.09 -7.42
CA LYS A 291 2.93 8.08 -7.90
C LYS A 291 3.75 7.50 -6.76
N HIS A 292 3.84 6.18 -6.74
CA HIS A 292 4.83 5.47 -5.94
C HIS A 292 6.26 5.77 -6.44
N HIS A 293 7.27 5.53 -5.62
CA HIS A 293 8.68 5.76 -5.99
C HIS A 293 9.15 4.89 -7.19
N SER A 294 8.48 3.76 -7.45
CA SER A 294 8.70 2.93 -8.63
C SER A 294 8.18 3.54 -9.94
N GLY A 295 7.42 4.65 -9.85
CA GLY A 295 6.72 5.27 -10.97
C GLY A 295 5.31 4.73 -11.21
N GLU A 296 4.86 3.73 -10.46
CA GLU A 296 3.49 3.22 -10.53
C GLU A 296 2.50 4.24 -9.99
N ILE A 297 1.34 4.38 -10.66
CA ILE A 297 0.28 5.28 -10.23
C ILE A 297 -0.61 4.52 -9.23
N VAL A 298 -0.62 5.01 -7.99
CA VAL A 298 -1.45 4.46 -6.90
C VAL A 298 -2.77 5.21 -6.75
N GLY A 299 -2.87 6.39 -7.36
CA GLY A 299 -4.08 7.19 -7.33
C GLY A 299 -3.99 8.45 -8.18
N VAL A 300 -5.08 9.23 -8.19
CA VAL A 300 -5.18 10.54 -8.83
C VAL A 300 -5.89 11.50 -7.88
N LEU A 301 -5.27 12.65 -7.63
CA LEU A 301 -5.91 13.77 -6.94
C LEU A 301 -6.47 14.72 -7.99
N GLN A 302 -7.75 15.04 -7.90
CA GLN A 302 -8.40 16.02 -8.76
C GLN A 302 -8.99 17.14 -7.91
N LEU A 303 -8.65 18.38 -8.23
CA LEU A 303 -9.11 19.59 -7.56
C LEU A 303 -9.82 20.50 -8.57
N LEU A 304 -10.90 21.13 -8.14
CA LEU A 304 -11.79 21.92 -8.98
C LEU A 304 -11.94 23.33 -8.42
N ASN A 305 -11.98 24.31 -9.31
CA ASN A 305 -12.26 25.72 -9.04
C ASN A 305 -11.35 26.33 -7.97
N ALA A 306 -10.14 26.74 -8.39
CA ALA A 306 -9.28 27.57 -7.56
C ALA A 306 -9.96 28.91 -7.23
N GLN A 307 -9.90 29.37 -5.98
CA GLN A 307 -10.47 30.68 -5.59
C GLN A 307 -9.85 31.87 -6.33
N SER A 308 -8.59 31.73 -6.76
CA SER A 308 -7.88 32.71 -7.60
C SER A 308 -8.27 32.66 -9.09
N GLY A 309 -9.17 31.74 -9.49
CA GLY A 309 -9.56 31.49 -10.87
C GLY A 309 -8.73 30.41 -11.57
N ALA A 310 -7.44 30.27 -11.27
CA ALA A 310 -6.55 29.27 -11.81
C ALA A 310 -5.61 28.72 -10.72
N PHE A 311 -5.11 27.49 -10.89
CA PHE A 311 -4.08 26.92 -10.03
C PHE A 311 -2.70 27.42 -10.46
N SER A 312 -1.97 28.02 -9.52
CA SER A 312 -0.66 28.59 -9.76
C SER A 312 0.45 27.52 -9.89
N PRO A 313 1.61 27.86 -10.48
CA PRO A 313 2.78 26.98 -10.46
C PRO A 313 3.25 26.59 -9.05
N ASP A 314 3.08 27.49 -8.06
CA ASP A 314 3.41 27.22 -6.65
C ASP A 314 2.47 26.14 -6.07
N ASP A 315 1.15 26.18 -6.39
CA ASP A 315 0.17 25.16 -5.98
C ASP A 315 0.51 23.79 -6.56
N VAL A 316 0.81 23.75 -7.86
CA VAL A 316 1.26 22.51 -8.54
C VAL A 316 2.56 21.99 -7.91
N GLY A 317 3.51 22.88 -7.65
CA GLY A 317 4.80 22.53 -7.01
C GLY A 317 4.63 21.94 -5.60
N PHE A 318 3.73 22.51 -4.80
CA PHE A 318 3.40 22.01 -3.47
C PHE A 318 2.77 20.61 -3.53
N LEU A 319 1.73 20.45 -4.35
CA LEU A 319 1.02 19.16 -4.46
C LEU A 319 1.88 18.06 -5.08
N ASN A 320 2.76 18.37 -6.03
CA ASN A 320 3.74 17.42 -6.57
C ASN A 320 4.71 16.90 -5.48
N LYS A 321 5.19 17.79 -4.61
CA LYS A 321 6.05 17.38 -3.48
C LYS A 321 5.28 16.52 -2.48
N LEU A 322 4.02 16.85 -2.22
CA LEU A 322 3.16 16.13 -1.29
C LEU A 322 2.71 14.77 -1.84
N SER A 323 2.60 14.62 -3.17
CA SER A 323 2.07 13.40 -3.83
C SER A 323 2.88 12.15 -3.47
N GLY A 324 4.20 12.25 -3.33
CA GLY A 324 5.03 11.13 -2.89
C GLY A 324 4.70 10.66 -1.46
N HIS A 325 4.43 11.59 -0.55
CA HIS A 325 4.01 11.26 0.83
C HIS A 325 2.59 10.69 0.85
N MET A 326 1.69 11.23 0.00
CA MET A 326 0.34 10.67 -0.18
C MET A 326 0.43 9.22 -0.68
N ALA A 327 1.28 8.93 -1.67
CA ALA A 327 1.46 7.58 -2.19
C ALA A 327 1.90 6.61 -1.10
N MET A 328 2.93 6.97 -0.31
CA MET A 328 3.40 6.13 0.80
C MET A 328 2.32 5.89 1.86
N ALA A 329 1.55 6.92 2.22
CA ALA A 329 0.49 6.80 3.21
C ALA A 329 -0.65 5.89 2.71
N LEU A 330 -1.06 6.03 1.44
CA LEU A 330 -2.08 5.20 0.80
C LEU A 330 -1.64 3.73 0.72
N GLU A 331 -0.39 3.49 0.32
CA GLU A 331 0.17 2.14 0.24
C GLU A 331 0.22 1.48 1.63
N ASN A 332 0.69 2.20 2.65
CA ASN A 332 0.73 1.70 4.02
C ASN A 332 -0.68 1.34 4.54
N ALA A 333 -1.68 2.20 4.29
CA ALA A 333 -3.06 1.95 4.69
C ALA A 333 -3.64 0.73 3.95
N GLN A 334 -3.36 0.56 2.66
CA GLN A 334 -3.81 -0.58 1.88
C GLN A 334 -3.13 -1.87 2.33
N MET A 335 -1.81 -1.89 2.52
CA MET A 335 -1.08 -3.05 3.06
C MET A 335 -1.59 -3.43 4.45
N HIS A 336 -1.89 -2.45 5.30
CA HIS A 336 -2.45 -2.71 6.63
C HIS A 336 -3.81 -3.38 6.53
N ARG A 337 -4.70 -2.88 5.68
CA ARG A 337 -6.02 -3.45 5.42
C ARG A 337 -5.91 -4.90 4.94
N ASP A 338 -5.10 -5.16 3.92
CA ASP A 338 -4.89 -6.50 3.36
C ASP A 338 -4.35 -7.46 4.43
N THR A 339 -3.43 -6.98 5.26
CA THR A 339 -2.87 -7.77 6.37
C THR A 339 -3.93 -8.12 7.42
N MET A 340 -4.79 -7.15 7.77
CA MET A 340 -5.88 -7.36 8.73
C MET A 340 -6.94 -8.33 8.19
N GLU A 341 -7.31 -8.22 6.90
CA GLU A 341 -8.22 -9.16 6.25
C GLU A 341 -7.64 -10.58 6.24
N LYS A 342 -6.35 -10.73 5.89
CA LYS A 342 -5.65 -12.02 5.93
C LYS A 342 -5.63 -12.61 7.35
N GLN A 343 -5.27 -11.83 8.36
CA GLN A 343 -5.28 -12.28 9.76
C GLN A 343 -6.67 -12.67 10.26
N ARG A 344 -7.70 -11.96 9.82
CA ARG A 344 -9.08 -12.32 10.13
C ARG A 344 -9.43 -13.67 9.53
N MET A 345 -9.11 -13.89 8.25
CA MET A 345 -9.37 -15.14 7.56
C MET A 345 -8.61 -16.31 8.19
N GLU A 346 -7.33 -16.12 8.55
CA GLU A 346 -6.53 -17.12 9.27
C GLU A 346 -7.14 -17.49 10.63
N ARG A 347 -7.68 -16.53 11.38
CA ARG A 347 -8.38 -16.80 12.65
C ARG A 347 -9.67 -17.58 12.44
N GLU A 348 -10.46 -17.23 11.43
CA GLU A 348 -11.71 -17.94 11.10
C GLU A 348 -11.41 -19.39 10.68
N LEU A 349 -10.36 -19.63 9.88
CA LEU A 349 -9.90 -20.97 9.51
C LEU A 349 -9.38 -21.76 10.70
N SER A 350 -8.61 -21.15 11.59
CA SER A 350 -8.13 -21.79 12.82
C SER A 350 -9.27 -22.21 13.76
N LEU A 351 -10.31 -21.38 13.85
CA LEU A 351 -11.53 -21.74 14.59
C LEU A 351 -12.25 -22.92 13.93
N ALA A 352 -12.43 -22.90 12.60
CA ALA A 352 -13.02 -24.00 11.85
C ALA A 352 -12.25 -25.31 12.07
N ARG A 353 -10.91 -25.27 12.02
CA ARG A 353 -10.03 -26.42 12.36
C ARG A 353 -10.30 -26.96 13.76
N SER A 354 -10.41 -26.09 14.75
CA SER A 354 -10.65 -26.51 16.13
C SER A 354 -12.01 -27.18 16.33
N ILE A 355 -13.02 -26.72 15.61
CA ILE A 355 -14.35 -27.35 15.62
C ILE A 355 -14.30 -28.70 14.91
N GLN A 356 -13.68 -28.79 13.75
CA GLN A 356 -13.56 -29.99 12.94
C GLN A 356 -12.78 -31.09 13.68
N HIS A 357 -11.69 -30.72 14.36
CA HIS A 357 -10.89 -31.66 15.15
C HIS A 357 -11.72 -32.38 16.24
N ARG A 358 -12.75 -31.71 16.76
CA ARG A 358 -13.71 -32.33 17.73
C ARG A 358 -14.68 -33.30 17.10
N LEU A 359 -14.79 -33.33 15.77
CA LEU A 359 -15.61 -34.32 15.06
C LEU A 359 -14.90 -35.68 14.92
N LEU A 360 -13.58 -35.68 15.09
CA LEU A 360 -12.74 -36.87 15.03
C LEU A 360 -12.61 -37.51 16.42
N PRO A 361 -12.36 -38.81 16.52
CA PRO A 361 -12.09 -39.49 17.81
C PRO A 361 -10.84 -38.91 18.47
N GLU A 362 -10.92 -38.56 19.76
CA GLU A 362 -9.77 -38.09 20.54
C GLU A 362 -8.70 -39.17 20.72
N ALA A 363 -9.13 -40.43 20.79
CA ALA A 363 -8.25 -41.59 20.90
C ALA A 363 -8.92 -42.85 20.33
N PRO A 364 -8.14 -43.84 19.88
CA PRO A 364 -8.69 -45.14 19.48
C PRO A 364 -9.42 -45.80 20.64
N PRO A 365 -10.53 -46.51 20.39
CA PRO A 365 -11.26 -47.19 21.46
C PRO A 365 -10.46 -48.37 22.00
N VAL A 366 -10.60 -48.61 23.30
CA VAL A 366 -10.06 -49.82 23.93
C VAL A 366 -11.03 -50.98 23.72
N VAL A 367 -10.64 -51.94 22.86
CA VAL A 367 -11.47 -53.11 22.52
C VAL A 367 -10.74 -54.38 22.98
N PRO A 368 -11.31 -55.17 23.89
CA PRO A 368 -10.66 -56.39 24.37
C PRO A 368 -10.32 -57.37 23.22
N GLY A 369 -9.05 -57.75 23.14
CA GLY A 369 -8.56 -58.65 22.08
C GLY A 369 -8.08 -57.96 20.82
N TYR A 370 -8.00 -56.63 20.83
CA TYR A 370 -7.49 -55.81 19.72
C TYR A 370 -6.56 -54.72 20.26
N ASP A 371 -5.54 -54.39 19.48
CA ASP A 371 -4.63 -53.27 19.68
C ASP A 371 -4.80 -52.34 18.50
N ILE A 372 -5.18 -51.09 18.79
CA ILE A 372 -5.56 -50.11 17.74
C ILE A 372 -4.71 -48.86 17.90
N ALA A 373 -4.11 -48.42 16.82
CA ALA A 373 -3.36 -47.17 16.77
C ALA A 373 -3.74 -46.36 15.53
N VAL A 374 -3.66 -45.06 15.66
CA VAL A 374 -3.98 -44.13 14.56
C VAL A 374 -2.91 -43.05 14.51
N LEU A 375 -2.46 -42.76 13.29
CA LEU A 375 -1.81 -41.52 12.93
C LEU A 375 -2.83 -40.66 12.19
N SER A 376 -2.99 -39.43 12.61
CA SER A 376 -3.67 -38.39 11.83
C SER A 376 -2.87 -37.13 11.88
N ASP A 377 -2.38 -36.69 10.72
CA ASP A 377 -1.57 -35.47 10.53
C ASP A 377 -2.18 -34.68 9.38
N PHE A 378 -2.77 -33.54 9.71
CA PHE A 378 -3.48 -32.71 8.74
C PHE A 378 -2.62 -31.55 8.29
N CYS A 379 -2.40 -31.49 6.98
CA CYS A 379 -1.52 -30.55 6.31
C CYS A 379 -2.14 -29.16 6.17
N PHE A 380 -3.44 -29.09 5.96
CA PHE A 380 -4.17 -27.84 5.71
C PHE A 380 -4.85 -27.31 6.96
N ASP A 381 -5.33 -26.04 6.88
CA ASP A 381 -6.06 -25.41 7.97
C ASP A 381 -7.32 -26.19 8.37
N VAL A 382 -7.93 -26.91 7.41
CA VAL A 382 -9.09 -27.79 7.62
C VAL A 382 -8.90 -29.10 6.86
N ALA A 383 -9.25 -30.24 7.49
CA ALA A 383 -9.03 -31.57 6.98
C ALA A 383 -10.09 -31.99 5.93
N ALA A 384 -9.64 -32.71 4.90
CA ALA A 384 -10.49 -33.41 3.95
C ALA A 384 -10.67 -34.90 4.33
N ASP A 385 -9.70 -35.45 5.06
CA ASP A 385 -9.70 -36.83 5.52
C ASP A 385 -10.54 -37.03 6.77
N TYR A 386 -11.14 -38.19 6.87
CA TYR A 386 -11.97 -38.59 7.99
C TYR A 386 -11.69 -40.02 8.42
N TYR A 387 -11.62 -40.23 9.72
CA TYR A 387 -11.66 -41.57 10.33
C TYR A 387 -12.57 -41.58 11.54
N ASP A 388 -13.16 -42.75 11.82
CA ASP A 388 -13.99 -42.90 13.02
C ASP A 388 -14.03 -44.34 13.51
N PHE A 389 -14.34 -44.48 14.80
CA PHE A 389 -14.61 -45.75 15.49
C PHE A 389 -15.97 -45.61 16.17
N ILE A 390 -16.97 -46.24 15.63
CA ILE A 390 -18.33 -46.15 16.18
C ILE A 390 -18.72 -47.46 16.86
N ASN A 391 -18.91 -47.39 18.15
CA ASN A 391 -19.36 -48.54 18.92
C ASN A 391 -20.89 -48.77 18.74
N LEU A 392 -21.26 -49.85 18.08
CA LEU A 392 -22.66 -50.23 17.80
C LEU A 392 -23.25 -51.24 18.80
N GLY A 393 -22.53 -51.50 19.85
CA GLY A 393 -22.92 -52.41 20.90
C GLY A 393 -21.71 -53.18 21.50
N PRO A 394 -21.93 -54.04 22.49
CA PRO A 394 -20.83 -54.66 23.23
C PRO A 394 -19.86 -55.52 22.38
N GLN A 395 -20.31 -55.92 21.16
CA GLN A 395 -19.57 -56.87 20.33
C GLN A 395 -19.46 -56.39 18.87
N SER A 396 -19.79 -55.11 18.60
CA SER A 396 -19.80 -54.57 17.21
C SER A 396 -19.11 -53.21 17.18
N LEU A 397 -18.03 -53.11 16.42
CA LEU A 397 -17.29 -51.89 16.19
C LEU A 397 -17.29 -51.58 14.69
N LEU A 398 -17.75 -50.39 14.33
CA LEU A 398 -17.55 -49.86 12.95
C LEU A 398 -16.25 -49.04 12.91
N LEU A 399 -15.36 -49.44 12.01
CA LEU A 399 -14.18 -48.71 11.59
C LEU A 399 -14.49 -47.97 10.31
N VAL A 400 -14.16 -46.69 10.23
CA VAL A 400 -14.35 -45.87 9.04
C VAL A 400 -13.03 -45.21 8.67
N SER A 401 -12.71 -45.20 7.39
CA SER A 401 -11.67 -44.39 6.79
C SER A 401 -12.22 -43.77 5.51
N ALA A 402 -12.10 -42.47 5.36
CA ALA A 402 -12.67 -41.75 4.22
C ALA A 402 -11.77 -40.57 3.81
N GLU A 403 -11.86 -40.21 2.53
CA GLU A 403 -11.12 -39.12 1.95
C GLU A 403 -12.03 -38.37 0.96
N VAL A 404 -12.13 -37.06 1.11
CA VAL A 404 -12.91 -36.18 0.23
C VAL A 404 -12.01 -35.61 -0.85
N GLU A 405 -12.39 -35.69 -2.12
CA GLU A 405 -11.63 -35.15 -3.24
C GLU A 405 -11.28 -33.66 -3.05
N GLY A 406 -9.96 -33.37 -3.15
CA GLY A 406 -9.40 -32.02 -3.03
C GLY A 406 -9.32 -31.56 -1.57
N HIS A 407 -8.90 -30.33 -1.39
CA HIS A 407 -8.59 -29.75 -0.08
C HIS A 407 -9.36 -28.44 0.20
N GLY A 408 -9.20 -27.90 1.40
CA GLY A 408 -9.77 -26.61 1.84
C GLY A 408 -11.20 -26.70 2.34
N VAL A 409 -11.83 -25.53 2.54
CA VAL A 409 -13.09 -25.38 3.24
C VAL A 409 -14.24 -26.21 2.63
N SER A 410 -14.28 -26.33 1.30
CA SER A 410 -15.34 -27.09 0.62
C SER A 410 -15.29 -28.58 0.92
N SER A 411 -14.08 -29.17 0.93
CA SER A 411 -13.90 -30.60 1.26
C SER A 411 -14.12 -30.84 2.75
N ALA A 412 -13.69 -29.94 3.60
CA ALA A 412 -13.92 -29.97 5.04
C ALA A 412 -15.42 -29.96 5.42
N LEU A 413 -16.24 -29.19 4.72
CA LEU A 413 -17.70 -29.17 4.90
C LEU A 413 -18.35 -30.47 4.45
N ILE A 414 -17.88 -31.10 3.37
CA ILE A 414 -18.36 -32.39 2.90
C ILE A 414 -17.97 -33.47 3.92
N MET A 415 -16.74 -33.45 4.47
CA MET A 415 -16.31 -34.36 5.52
C MET A 415 -17.19 -34.27 6.77
N ALA A 416 -17.47 -33.04 7.24
CA ALA A 416 -18.36 -32.83 8.38
C ALA A 416 -19.80 -33.34 8.12
N ASN A 417 -20.29 -33.17 6.90
CA ASN A 417 -21.58 -33.71 6.47
C ASN A 417 -21.56 -35.24 6.44
N LEU A 418 -20.50 -35.87 5.90
CA LEU A 418 -20.29 -37.31 5.95
C LEU A 418 -20.35 -37.82 7.42
N GLN A 419 -19.56 -37.21 8.30
CA GLN A 419 -19.50 -37.61 9.71
C GLN A 419 -20.90 -37.58 10.38
N ALA A 420 -21.63 -36.46 10.24
CA ALA A 420 -22.95 -36.29 10.82
C ALA A 420 -23.95 -37.30 10.26
N THR A 421 -23.96 -37.47 8.94
CA THR A 421 -24.87 -38.38 8.23
C THR A 421 -24.57 -39.85 8.59
N LEU A 422 -23.29 -40.24 8.59
CA LEU A 422 -22.87 -41.59 8.95
C LEU A 422 -23.30 -41.93 10.38
N ARG A 423 -23.02 -41.08 11.35
CA ARG A 423 -23.37 -41.31 12.75
C ARG A 423 -24.89 -41.35 12.98
N ALA A 424 -25.66 -40.59 12.22
CA ALA A 424 -27.14 -40.66 12.26
C ALA A 424 -27.70 -41.96 11.66
N LEU A 425 -27.17 -42.37 10.51
CA LEU A 425 -27.69 -43.54 9.77
C LEU A 425 -27.30 -44.86 10.41
N VAL A 426 -26.04 -44.99 10.89
CA VAL A 426 -25.51 -46.26 11.38
C VAL A 426 -26.26 -46.82 12.57
N MET A 427 -26.93 -45.98 13.35
CA MET A 427 -27.75 -46.40 14.48
C MET A 427 -29.06 -47.11 14.07
N HIS A 428 -29.45 -46.96 12.80
CA HIS A 428 -30.74 -47.46 12.29
C HIS A 428 -30.59 -48.49 11.16
N LEU A 429 -29.42 -48.51 10.50
CA LEU A 429 -29.16 -49.40 9.38
C LEU A 429 -28.24 -50.55 9.81
N HIS A 430 -28.68 -51.79 9.55
CA HIS A 430 -27.97 -53.00 9.98
C HIS A 430 -27.16 -53.65 8.84
N SER A 431 -27.17 -53.09 7.62
CA SER A 431 -26.39 -53.55 6.48
C SER A 431 -25.44 -52.47 5.99
N LEU A 432 -24.15 -52.81 5.79
CA LEU A 432 -23.14 -51.89 5.27
C LEU A 432 -23.45 -51.45 3.82
N GLU A 433 -24.04 -52.33 3.03
CA GLU A 433 -24.41 -52.06 1.65
C GLU A 433 -25.52 -50.97 1.61
N VAL A 434 -26.52 -51.10 2.48
CA VAL A 434 -27.60 -50.11 2.60
C VAL A 434 -27.08 -48.79 3.16
N LEU A 435 -26.13 -48.86 4.09
CA LEU A 435 -25.50 -47.66 4.64
C LEU A 435 -24.71 -46.91 3.56
N ALA A 436 -23.89 -47.63 2.77
CA ALA A 436 -23.11 -47.02 1.67
C ALA A 436 -24.03 -46.44 0.59
N PHE A 437 -25.10 -47.17 0.21
CA PHE A 437 -26.12 -46.66 -0.70
C PHE A 437 -26.79 -45.38 -0.20
N SER A 438 -27.20 -45.35 1.06
CA SER A 438 -27.87 -44.18 1.66
C SER A 438 -26.91 -42.98 1.74
N LEU A 439 -25.63 -43.18 2.06
CA LEU A 439 -24.62 -42.15 2.04
C LEU A 439 -24.43 -41.59 0.61
N ASN A 440 -24.42 -42.47 -0.41
CA ASN A 440 -24.29 -42.05 -1.80
C ASN A 440 -25.47 -41.16 -2.23
N GLU A 441 -26.70 -41.60 -1.99
CA GLU A 441 -27.91 -40.83 -2.34
C GLU A 441 -27.94 -39.45 -1.71
N MET A 442 -27.61 -39.37 -0.42
CA MET A 442 -27.60 -38.10 0.30
C MET A 442 -26.49 -37.16 -0.21
N LEU A 443 -25.27 -37.66 -0.33
CA LEU A 443 -24.15 -36.85 -0.79
C LEU A 443 -24.29 -36.43 -2.25
N TYR A 444 -24.74 -37.34 -3.14
CA TYR A 444 -25.01 -36.98 -4.55
C TYR A 444 -26.01 -35.83 -4.67
N THR A 445 -27.01 -35.80 -3.81
CA THR A 445 -28.05 -34.73 -3.81
C THR A 445 -27.45 -33.36 -3.41
N TYR A 446 -26.50 -33.35 -2.49
CA TYR A 446 -25.92 -32.10 -1.94
C TYR A 446 -24.64 -31.64 -2.68
N THR A 447 -23.91 -32.57 -3.32
CA THR A 447 -22.61 -32.24 -4.00
C THR A 447 -22.78 -32.02 -5.49
N LYS A 448 -23.76 -31.21 -5.94
CA LYS A 448 -23.94 -30.82 -7.36
C LYS A 448 -22.70 -30.28 -8.06
N SER A 449 -21.62 -30.04 -7.32
CA SER A 449 -20.31 -29.54 -7.79
C SER A 449 -19.39 -30.60 -8.40
N GLY A 450 -19.83 -31.88 -8.49
CA GLY A 450 -19.00 -32.99 -8.99
C GLY A 450 -17.96 -33.50 -7.99
N LYS A 451 -17.91 -32.99 -6.76
CA LYS A 451 -17.05 -33.51 -5.69
C LYS A 451 -17.58 -34.85 -5.19
N HIS A 452 -16.67 -35.78 -4.94
CA HIS A 452 -16.97 -37.11 -4.45
C HIS A 452 -16.02 -37.46 -3.28
N LEU A 453 -16.27 -38.57 -2.67
CA LEU A 453 -15.42 -39.08 -1.61
C LEU A 453 -15.24 -40.60 -1.70
N SER A 454 -14.10 -41.07 -1.27
CA SER A 454 -13.81 -42.47 -1.08
C SER A 454 -14.06 -42.87 0.39
N VAL A 455 -14.65 -44.05 0.63
CA VAL A 455 -14.94 -44.52 2.00
C VAL A 455 -14.69 -46.01 2.11
N PHE A 456 -14.03 -46.40 3.18
CA PHE A 456 -14.01 -47.76 3.68
C PHE A 456 -14.86 -47.87 4.96
N LEU A 457 -15.84 -48.79 4.95
CA LEU A 457 -16.68 -49.13 6.08
C LEU A 457 -16.36 -50.55 6.52
N GLY A 458 -15.79 -50.73 7.72
CA GLY A 458 -15.42 -52.04 8.24
C GLY A 458 -16.15 -52.37 9.56
N LEU A 459 -17.08 -53.28 9.55
CA LEU A 459 -17.81 -53.73 10.75
C LEU A 459 -17.16 -54.98 11.33
N VAL A 460 -16.58 -54.84 12.51
CA VAL A 460 -15.95 -55.92 13.25
C VAL A 460 -16.96 -56.55 14.25
N ASP A 461 -17.35 -57.81 14.04
CA ASP A 461 -17.98 -58.62 15.06
C ASP A 461 -16.88 -59.16 16.00
N THR A 462 -16.72 -58.54 17.14
CA THR A 462 -15.62 -58.89 18.10
C THR A 462 -15.84 -60.23 18.80
N ARG A 463 -17.04 -60.83 18.73
CA ARG A 463 -17.34 -62.14 19.27
C ARG A 463 -16.87 -63.26 18.35
N LYS A 464 -17.12 -63.06 17.02
CA LYS A 464 -16.80 -64.07 15.98
C LYS A 464 -15.42 -63.85 15.35
N ASN A 465 -14.78 -62.71 15.61
CA ASN A 465 -13.61 -62.22 14.90
C ASN A 465 -13.84 -62.18 13.34
N ILE A 466 -14.96 -61.62 12.93
CA ILE A 466 -15.33 -61.46 11.54
C ILE A 466 -15.34 -59.95 11.22
N LEU A 467 -14.63 -59.55 10.21
CA LEU A 467 -14.70 -58.24 9.58
C LEU A 467 -15.59 -58.35 8.34
N GLN A 468 -16.73 -57.66 8.38
CA GLN A 468 -17.52 -57.40 7.19
C GLN A 468 -17.21 -55.99 6.70
N TYR A 469 -17.10 -55.73 5.41
CA TYR A 469 -16.68 -54.43 4.91
C TYR A 469 -17.31 -54.07 3.57
N VAL A 470 -17.37 -52.79 3.29
CA VAL A 470 -17.66 -52.21 1.98
C VAL A 470 -16.55 -51.19 1.67
N ASN A 471 -15.87 -51.38 0.56
CA ASN A 471 -14.92 -50.41 0.03
C ASN A 471 -15.59 -49.59 -1.08
N ALA A 472 -15.98 -48.38 -0.78
CA ALA A 472 -16.59 -47.46 -1.74
C ALA A 472 -15.50 -46.56 -2.37
N GLY A 473 -14.69 -47.15 -3.24
CA GLY A 473 -13.64 -46.46 -3.99
C GLY A 473 -12.44 -45.99 -3.16
N HIS A 474 -12.33 -46.39 -1.90
CA HIS A 474 -11.19 -46.04 -1.05
C HIS A 474 -9.96 -46.92 -1.39
N ILE A 475 -8.77 -46.41 -1.08
CA ILE A 475 -7.55 -47.20 -1.14
C ILE A 475 -7.77 -48.53 -0.43
N PRO A 476 -7.60 -49.69 -1.08
CA PRO A 476 -7.92 -50.97 -0.47
C PRO A 476 -7.12 -51.18 0.82
N PRO A 477 -7.77 -51.35 1.99
CA PRO A 477 -7.07 -51.71 3.20
C PRO A 477 -6.28 -52.99 3.08
N ILE A 478 -5.11 -53.01 3.72
CA ILE A 478 -4.16 -54.09 3.67
C ILE A 478 -4.35 -54.98 4.90
N LEU A 479 -4.72 -56.24 4.71
CA LEU A 479 -4.75 -57.26 5.74
C LEU A 479 -3.51 -58.16 5.65
N VAL A 480 -2.63 -58.08 6.65
CA VAL A 480 -1.44 -58.94 6.77
C VAL A 480 -1.75 -60.09 7.74
N ARG A 481 -1.68 -61.33 7.29
CA ARG A 481 -1.87 -62.49 8.13
C ARG A 481 -0.74 -62.65 9.14
N GLY A 482 -1.07 -62.78 10.40
CA GLY A 482 -0.07 -62.91 11.47
C GLY A 482 0.83 -64.10 11.32
N LYS A 483 0.28 -65.30 11.02
CA LYS A 483 1.01 -66.57 10.90
C LYS A 483 1.85 -66.67 9.64
N THR A 484 1.29 -66.31 8.48
CA THR A 484 1.93 -66.54 7.19
C THR A 484 2.65 -65.33 6.63
N GLY A 485 2.26 -64.13 7.03
CA GLY A 485 2.68 -62.86 6.42
C GLY A 485 2.05 -62.64 5.04
N GLU A 486 1.03 -63.42 4.68
CA GLU A 486 0.26 -63.24 3.44
C GLU A 486 -0.47 -61.92 3.49
N ILE A 487 -0.47 -61.20 2.34
CA ILE A 487 -1.16 -59.91 2.20
C ILE A 487 -2.43 -60.13 1.39
N LYS A 488 -3.55 -59.67 1.97
CA LYS A 488 -4.83 -59.61 1.28
C LYS A 488 -5.31 -58.14 1.21
N LEU A 489 -5.69 -57.68 0.01
CA LEU A 489 -6.33 -56.38 -0.19
C LEU A 489 -7.84 -56.54 -0.04
N LEU A 490 -8.49 -55.56 0.64
CA LEU A 490 -9.93 -55.58 0.86
C LEU A 490 -10.61 -54.66 -0.17
N GLU A 491 -10.96 -55.22 -1.30
CA GLU A 491 -11.41 -54.46 -2.48
C GLU A 491 -12.93 -54.53 -2.71
N GLU A 492 -13.64 -55.53 -2.09
CA GLU A 492 -15.08 -55.73 -2.33
C GLU A 492 -15.86 -54.49 -1.84
N GLY A 493 -16.72 -53.96 -2.73
CA GLY A 493 -17.51 -52.76 -2.44
C GLY A 493 -18.18 -52.20 -3.68
N GLY A 494 -17.74 -51.02 -4.08
CA GLY A 494 -18.28 -50.31 -5.25
C GLY A 494 -17.45 -49.07 -5.59
N THR A 495 -17.99 -48.16 -6.40
CA THR A 495 -17.33 -46.90 -6.75
C THR A 495 -17.45 -45.88 -5.62
N VAL A 496 -16.75 -44.76 -5.77
CA VAL A 496 -16.77 -43.62 -4.85
C VAL A 496 -18.18 -43.11 -4.58
N ILE A 497 -18.38 -42.49 -3.45
CA ILE A 497 -19.67 -41.96 -2.97
C ILE A 497 -19.86 -40.53 -3.48
N GLY A 498 -21.09 -40.22 -3.94
CA GLY A 498 -21.51 -38.88 -4.35
C GLY A 498 -21.22 -38.53 -5.80
N LEU A 499 -20.57 -39.42 -6.59
CA LEU A 499 -20.27 -39.16 -8.01
C LEU A 499 -21.40 -39.59 -8.95
N PHE A 500 -22.01 -40.72 -8.69
CA PHE A 500 -23.08 -41.28 -9.53
C PHE A 500 -24.36 -41.49 -8.73
N PRO A 501 -25.55 -41.29 -9.35
CA PRO A 501 -26.79 -41.67 -8.73
C PRO A 501 -26.95 -43.20 -8.74
N GLN A 502 -27.57 -43.78 -7.75
CA GLN A 502 -27.96 -45.19 -7.70
C GLN A 502 -26.78 -46.14 -7.93
N VAL A 503 -25.89 -46.22 -6.97
CA VAL A 503 -24.73 -47.15 -6.96
C VAL A 503 -25.06 -48.33 -6.05
N ASP A 504 -24.92 -49.55 -6.60
CA ASP A 504 -25.01 -50.77 -5.80
C ASP A 504 -23.64 -51.08 -5.18
N TYR A 505 -23.62 -51.35 -3.88
CA TYR A 505 -22.43 -51.74 -3.14
C TYR A 505 -22.52 -53.22 -2.73
N THR A 506 -21.40 -53.90 -2.80
CA THR A 506 -21.25 -55.30 -2.39
C THR A 506 -20.45 -55.42 -1.11
N ARG A 507 -20.79 -56.38 -0.28
CA ARG A 507 -20.10 -56.59 1.01
C ARG A 507 -19.09 -57.70 0.91
N GLY A 508 -17.85 -57.40 1.31
CA GLY A 508 -16.80 -58.38 1.58
C GLY A 508 -16.89 -58.94 3.02
N SER A 509 -16.31 -60.11 3.23
CA SER A 509 -16.22 -60.70 4.56
C SER A 509 -14.90 -61.43 4.72
N VAL A 510 -14.23 -61.24 5.87
CA VAL A 510 -13.02 -61.95 6.20
C VAL A 510 -12.96 -62.34 7.68
N LYS A 511 -12.59 -63.58 8.00
CA LYS A 511 -12.32 -63.99 9.35
C LYS A 511 -10.97 -63.49 9.79
N LEU A 512 -10.89 -62.84 10.92
CA LEU A 512 -9.68 -62.35 11.53
C LEU A 512 -9.11 -63.44 12.45
N GLU A 513 -7.80 -63.63 12.40
CA GLU A 513 -7.08 -64.54 13.28
C GLU A 513 -6.11 -63.78 14.20
N LYS A 514 -5.64 -64.41 15.26
CA LYS A 514 -4.64 -63.82 16.14
C LYS A 514 -3.41 -63.37 15.35
N ASP A 515 -2.87 -62.22 15.72
CA ASP A 515 -1.72 -61.52 15.16
C ASP A 515 -1.96 -60.99 13.72
N ASP A 516 -3.18 -61.11 13.18
CA ASP A 516 -3.56 -60.41 11.93
C ASP A 516 -3.50 -58.90 12.15
N VAL A 517 -3.00 -58.19 11.13
CA VAL A 517 -2.88 -56.71 11.11
C VAL A 517 -3.66 -56.16 9.92
N LEU A 518 -4.70 -55.39 10.21
CA LEU A 518 -5.42 -54.59 9.21
C LEU A 518 -4.87 -53.16 9.24
N VAL A 519 -4.59 -52.61 8.05
CA VAL A 519 -4.14 -51.22 7.88
C VAL A 519 -5.00 -50.53 6.84
N CYS A 520 -5.58 -49.38 7.26
CA CYS A 520 -6.23 -48.44 6.37
C CYS A 520 -5.36 -47.19 6.26
N SER A 521 -5.19 -46.65 5.07
CA SER A 521 -4.44 -45.40 4.84
C SER A 521 -5.13 -44.54 3.80
N THR A 522 -4.97 -43.24 3.92
CA THR A 522 -5.33 -42.27 2.88
C THR A 522 -4.13 -42.06 1.95
N ASP A 523 -4.36 -41.36 0.86
CA ASP A 523 -3.39 -41.16 -0.22
C ASP A 523 -2.18 -40.30 0.21
N GLY A 524 -2.32 -39.41 1.22
CA GLY A 524 -1.23 -38.60 1.75
C GLY A 524 -0.04 -39.37 2.30
N ILE A 525 -0.20 -40.69 2.60
CA ILE A 525 0.93 -41.59 2.92
C ILE A 525 1.51 -42.22 1.66
N LEU A 526 0.67 -42.63 0.75
CA LEU A 526 1.07 -43.42 -0.43
C LEU A 526 1.67 -42.56 -1.53
N HIS A 527 1.22 -41.32 -1.68
CA HIS A 527 1.68 -40.41 -2.71
C HIS A 527 2.97 -39.65 -2.35
N ILE A 528 3.51 -39.84 -1.14
CA ILE A 528 4.82 -39.31 -0.79
C ILE A 528 5.86 -39.82 -1.78
N SER A 529 6.66 -38.90 -2.33
CA SER A 529 7.57 -39.18 -3.43
C SER A 529 9.03 -38.97 -3.04
N ASP A 530 9.92 -39.76 -3.68
CA ASP A 530 11.39 -39.58 -3.62
C ASP A 530 11.86 -38.43 -4.57
N GLU A 531 13.18 -38.20 -4.63
CA GLU A 531 13.80 -37.21 -5.54
C GLU A 531 13.50 -37.46 -7.02
N GLN A 532 13.27 -38.73 -7.39
CA GLN A 532 12.95 -39.14 -8.75
C GLN A 532 11.45 -39.13 -9.06
N LYS A 533 10.63 -38.64 -8.12
CA LYS A 533 9.15 -38.61 -8.20
C LYS A 533 8.49 -39.99 -8.21
N HIS A 534 9.15 -41.04 -7.72
CA HIS A 534 8.51 -42.32 -7.49
C HIS A 534 7.70 -42.24 -6.18
N GLN A 535 6.45 -42.67 -6.21
CA GLN A 535 5.59 -42.72 -5.03
C GLN A 535 5.99 -43.86 -4.11
N TYR A 536 5.80 -43.66 -2.78
CA TYR A 536 5.98 -44.70 -1.78
C TYR A 536 5.12 -45.93 -2.08
N GLY A 537 3.85 -45.72 -2.29
CA GLY A 537 2.89 -46.66 -2.83
C GLY A 537 2.46 -47.80 -1.88
N PRO A 538 1.35 -48.48 -2.23
CA PRO A 538 0.74 -49.49 -1.36
C PRO A 538 1.63 -50.73 -1.14
N LYS A 539 2.49 -51.08 -2.08
CA LYS A 539 3.40 -52.23 -1.95
C LYS A 539 4.43 -52.02 -0.83
N ARG A 540 5.05 -50.84 -0.78
CA ARG A 540 6.05 -50.55 0.28
C ARG A 540 5.37 -50.47 1.65
N LEU A 541 4.17 -49.88 1.72
CA LEU A 541 3.37 -49.87 2.97
C LEU A 541 3.09 -51.29 3.42
N ALA A 542 2.60 -52.18 2.55
CA ALA A 542 2.32 -53.58 2.87
C ALA A 542 3.57 -54.33 3.31
N ASP A 543 4.70 -54.14 2.65
CA ASP A 543 5.98 -54.77 3.01
C ASP A 543 6.50 -54.25 4.36
N CYS A 544 6.34 -52.93 4.66
CA CYS A 544 6.69 -52.34 5.95
C CYS A 544 5.85 -52.97 7.09
N VAL A 545 4.54 -53.02 6.93
CA VAL A 545 3.61 -53.62 7.88
C VAL A 545 3.96 -55.13 8.10
N ARG A 546 4.18 -55.87 7.00
CA ARG A 546 4.56 -57.30 7.07
C ARG A 546 5.84 -57.52 7.86
N ARG A 547 6.88 -56.72 7.69
CA ARG A 547 8.15 -56.82 8.42
C ARG A 547 7.99 -56.52 9.90
N ASN A 548 7.04 -55.62 10.27
CA ASN A 548 6.84 -55.14 11.60
C ASN A 548 5.59 -55.73 12.30
N ARG A 549 4.91 -56.74 11.71
CA ARG A 549 3.62 -57.29 12.17
C ARG A 549 3.65 -57.83 13.63
N GLU A 550 4.84 -58.19 14.13
CA GLU A 550 4.99 -58.66 15.52
C GLU A 550 4.98 -57.51 16.57
N ARG A 551 5.17 -56.27 16.13
CA ARG A 551 5.13 -55.10 17.00
C ARG A 551 3.70 -54.79 17.43
N THR A 552 3.54 -53.90 18.42
CA THR A 552 2.28 -53.30 18.79
C THR A 552 1.73 -52.47 17.64
N ALA A 553 0.43 -52.17 17.64
CA ALA A 553 -0.17 -51.31 16.61
C ALA A 553 0.55 -49.96 16.53
N GLN A 554 0.87 -49.31 17.67
CA GLN A 554 1.64 -48.07 17.69
C GLN A 554 3.06 -48.28 17.13
N GLY A 555 3.72 -49.38 17.45
CA GLY A 555 5.06 -49.71 16.92
C GLY A 555 5.07 -49.91 15.39
N ILE A 556 3.94 -50.36 14.82
CA ILE A 556 3.77 -50.45 13.36
C ILE A 556 3.59 -49.03 12.77
N VAL A 557 2.75 -48.18 13.36
CA VAL A 557 2.59 -46.78 12.98
C VAL A 557 3.95 -46.06 12.97
N ASP A 558 4.70 -46.17 14.04
CA ASP A 558 6.02 -45.53 14.18
C ASP A 558 7.01 -46.03 13.11
N SER A 559 6.94 -47.34 12.77
CA SER A 559 7.77 -47.92 11.72
C SER A 559 7.43 -47.41 10.34
N VAL A 560 6.14 -47.23 10.01
CA VAL A 560 5.68 -46.65 8.74
C VAL A 560 6.12 -45.19 8.66
N LEU A 561 5.92 -44.42 9.74
CA LEU A 561 6.36 -43.02 9.76
C LEU A 561 7.87 -42.87 9.55
N ALA A 562 8.66 -43.67 10.20
CA ALA A 562 10.13 -43.66 10.06
C ALA A 562 10.55 -43.97 8.62
N GLU A 563 9.91 -44.99 7.97
CA GLU A 563 10.21 -45.36 6.60
C GLU A 563 9.75 -44.30 5.60
N VAL A 564 8.59 -43.74 5.78
CA VAL A 564 8.04 -42.63 4.97
C VAL A 564 8.88 -41.38 5.09
N SER A 565 9.29 -41.00 6.31
CA SER A 565 10.17 -39.87 6.56
C SER A 565 11.55 -40.03 5.91
N ALA A 566 12.09 -41.26 5.89
CA ALA A 566 13.35 -41.55 5.23
C ALA A 566 13.23 -41.61 3.70
N TYR A 567 12.01 -41.84 3.18
CA TYR A 567 11.74 -41.90 1.75
C TYR A 567 11.55 -40.51 1.13
N SER A 568 10.99 -39.57 1.88
CA SER A 568 10.72 -38.22 1.42
C SER A 568 11.95 -37.31 1.52
N THR A 569 12.26 -36.60 0.46
CA THR A 569 13.33 -35.58 0.41
C THR A 569 12.78 -34.14 0.35
N ALA A 570 11.49 -33.96 0.11
CA ALA A 570 10.78 -32.68 0.10
C ALA A 570 10.00 -32.47 1.41
N SER A 571 9.46 -31.27 1.63
CA SER A 571 8.61 -30.99 2.78
C SER A 571 7.47 -32.02 2.85
N MET A 572 7.40 -32.78 3.93
CA MET A 572 6.45 -33.89 4.13
C MET A 572 4.96 -33.49 4.16
N ASN A 573 4.61 -32.26 3.83
CA ASN A 573 3.32 -31.66 4.17
C ASN A 573 2.48 -31.25 2.96
N ASP A 574 2.40 -32.11 1.96
CA ASP A 574 1.61 -31.76 0.77
C ASP A 574 0.15 -32.27 0.81
N ASP A 575 -0.20 -33.21 1.75
CA ASP A 575 -1.55 -33.72 1.89
C ASP A 575 -1.84 -34.28 3.30
N ASP A 576 -3.13 -34.43 3.64
CA ASP A 576 -3.59 -35.02 4.89
C ASP A 576 -3.16 -36.49 4.99
N LYS A 577 -2.77 -36.94 6.19
CA LYS A 577 -2.27 -38.30 6.39
C LYS A 577 -3.08 -39.00 7.49
N VAL A 578 -3.78 -40.03 7.12
CA VAL A 578 -4.46 -40.92 8.06
C VAL A 578 -3.92 -42.33 7.88
N LEU A 579 -3.48 -42.95 8.96
CA LEU A 579 -3.06 -44.36 9.04
C LEU A 579 -3.72 -45.00 10.23
N ILE A 580 -4.55 -46.00 10.00
CA ILE A 580 -5.20 -46.79 11.06
C ILE A 580 -4.55 -48.19 11.07
N VAL A 581 -4.02 -48.60 12.19
CA VAL A 581 -3.52 -49.96 12.42
C VAL A 581 -4.43 -50.65 13.42
N PHE A 582 -5.03 -51.75 12.98
CA PHE A 582 -5.94 -52.58 13.80
C PHE A 582 -5.37 -53.99 13.90
N LYS A 583 -4.84 -54.38 15.05
CA LYS A 583 -4.16 -55.66 15.28
C LYS A 583 -4.99 -56.56 16.19
N VAL A 584 -5.12 -57.81 15.82
CA VAL A 584 -5.79 -58.83 16.64
C VAL A 584 -4.81 -59.43 17.65
N THR A 585 -5.07 -59.34 18.93
CA THR A 585 -4.14 -59.79 19.99
C THR A 585 -4.56 -61.08 20.70
N ALA A 586 -5.83 -61.50 20.54
CA ALA A 586 -6.32 -62.72 21.18
C ALA A 586 -7.13 -63.62 20.23
N ASP A 587 -6.89 -64.90 20.28
CA ASP A 587 -7.81 -65.89 19.74
C ASP A 587 -9.05 -65.92 20.62
N LYS A 588 -10.25 -65.79 20.04
CA LYS A 588 -11.48 -66.11 20.77
C LYS A 588 -11.90 -67.51 20.39
N GLU A 589 -12.05 -68.37 21.40
CA GLU A 589 -12.62 -69.71 21.22
C GLU A 589 -14.02 -69.59 20.61
N PRO A 590 -14.39 -70.52 19.67
CA PRO A 590 -15.75 -70.59 19.16
C PRO A 590 -16.72 -70.77 20.37
N ALA A 591 -17.68 -69.89 20.49
CA ALA A 591 -18.72 -70.06 21.54
C ALA A 591 -19.33 -71.47 21.36
N VAL A 592 -19.20 -72.27 22.37
CA VAL A 592 -19.93 -73.54 22.47
C VAL A 592 -21.43 -73.19 22.41
N GLU A 593 -22.12 -73.64 21.36
CA GLU A 593 -23.57 -73.60 21.30
C GLU A 593 -24.10 -74.32 22.52
N GLU A 594 -24.66 -73.60 23.50
CA GLU A 594 -25.47 -74.19 24.54
C GLU A 594 -26.63 -74.90 23.87
N ALA A 595 -26.52 -76.22 23.81
CA ALA A 595 -27.57 -77.09 23.40
C ALA A 595 -28.81 -76.78 24.26
N LYS A 596 -29.86 -76.25 23.60
CA LYS A 596 -31.19 -76.14 24.22
C LYS A 596 -31.59 -77.53 24.69
N SER A 597 -31.48 -77.80 26.00
CA SER A 597 -32.14 -78.92 26.63
C SER A 597 -33.66 -78.62 26.62
N THR A 598 -34.36 -79.30 25.76
CA THR A 598 -35.79 -79.50 25.84
C THR A 598 -36.15 -80.21 27.14
N HIS A 599 -36.91 -79.55 27.98
CA HIS A 599 -37.95 -80.12 28.82
C HIS A 599 -39.15 -79.24 28.89
#